data_f6209129d365fea0c783ea6b586dcaf8
#
_entry.id   f6209129d365fea0c783ea6b586dcaf8
#
_cell.length_a   1.000
_cell.length_b   1.000
_cell.length_c   1.000
_cell.angle_alpha   90.00
_cell.angle_beta   90.00
_cell.angle_gamma   90.00
#
_symmetry.space_group_name_H-M   'P 1'
#
loop_
_entity.id
_entity.type
_entity.pdbx_description
1 polymer ?
#
loop_
_entity_poly.entity_id
_entity_poly.type
_entity_poly.pdbx_seq_one_letter_code
_entity_poly.pdbx_strand_id
1 'polypeptide(L)'
;MALFIRTMPLDSAKASFRTHLNYIKCLEKLFAGSTLSVSRTGTFTKRSVEIKRFQKLYKVTLKSIKKDIELAREDSAFSVIAAPWFPVKCYYALYYLESVLTHLLDGSVQGFGKGGHAGIRKKIYSLVDTGAIVFSVSDLNRIYDLTQIRALPAINPGQNARFDYWQKTDCVNSVVKKLMDYKLHDAKIGRKWNLRTKKHREEQKLFVGAERLMIADFFFWYRIKANYRDLDYIDFENGITESEVLEYVETYNKAFEHYRIQLIRQINPLL
;
A
#
# COMPACT_ATOMS: atom_id res chain seq x y z
N MET A 1 27.91 18.69 1.43
CA MET A 1 26.76 18.18 2.21
C MET A 1 26.92 16.66 2.27
N ALA A 2 27.53 16.13 3.35
CA ALA A 2 27.81 14.69 3.47
C ALA A 2 26.51 13.98 3.82
N LEU A 3 26.04 13.11 2.95
CA LEU A 3 24.99 12.14 3.26
C LEU A 3 25.55 11.21 4.36
N PHE A 4 25.06 11.35 5.57
CA PHE A 4 25.26 10.34 6.61
C PHE A 4 24.43 9.11 6.23
N ILE A 5 25.02 8.21 5.47
CA ILE A 5 24.50 6.84 5.29
C ILE A 5 24.73 6.16 6.64
N ARG A 6 23.68 6.02 7.43
CA ARG A 6 23.68 5.16 8.61
C ARG A 6 23.65 3.72 8.09
N THR A 7 24.80 3.09 7.98
CA THR A 7 24.88 1.64 7.76
C THR A 7 24.22 0.94 8.95
N MET A 8 23.10 0.27 8.72
CA MET A 8 22.52 -0.62 9.71
C MET A 8 23.43 -1.85 9.90
N PRO A 9 23.53 -2.43 11.11
CA PRO A 9 24.20 -3.72 11.28
C PRO A 9 23.60 -4.78 10.33
N LEU A 10 24.46 -5.60 9.71
CA LEU A 10 24.10 -6.61 8.69
C LEU A 10 22.87 -7.45 9.07
N ASP A 11 22.82 -7.97 10.31
CA ASP A 11 21.71 -8.78 10.81
C ASP A 11 20.40 -8.00 10.91
N SER A 12 20.45 -6.69 11.15
CA SER A 12 19.24 -5.86 11.27
C SER A 12 18.61 -5.51 9.91
N ALA A 13 19.42 -5.37 8.85
CA ALA A 13 18.92 -5.10 7.51
C ALA A 13 18.21 -6.33 6.92
N LYS A 14 18.80 -7.51 7.05
CA LYS A 14 18.19 -8.77 6.61
C LYS A 14 16.92 -9.09 7.37
N ALA A 15 16.89 -8.87 8.68
CA ALA A 15 15.68 -9.00 9.50
C ALA A 15 14.60 -7.99 9.09
N SER A 16 14.98 -6.76 8.75
CA SER A 16 14.07 -5.73 8.24
C SER A 16 13.46 -6.14 6.90
N PHE A 17 14.27 -6.62 5.95
CA PHE A 17 13.82 -7.10 4.66
C PHE A 17 12.80 -8.25 4.80
N ARG A 18 13.13 -9.29 5.57
CA ARG A 18 12.22 -10.42 5.83
C ARG A 18 10.91 -9.99 6.49
N THR A 19 10.98 -9.04 7.41
CA THR A 19 9.80 -8.43 8.03
C THR A 19 8.90 -7.77 6.98
N HIS A 20 9.48 -7.03 6.02
CA HIS A 20 8.73 -6.42 4.93
C HIS A 20 8.10 -7.45 4.00
N LEU A 21 8.83 -8.48 3.65
CA LEU A 21 8.31 -9.59 2.86
C LEU A 21 7.10 -10.25 3.54
N ASN A 22 7.14 -10.44 4.87
CA ASN A 22 6.02 -10.99 5.62
C ASN A 22 4.77 -10.09 5.59
N TYR A 23 4.92 -8.75 5.65
CA TYR A 23 3.78 -7.86 5.46
C TYR A 23 3.16 -7.98 4.07
N ILE A 24 3.98 -8.16 3.03
CA ILE A 24 3.50 -8.36 1.66
C ILE A 24 2.78 -9.70 1.52
N LYS A 25 3.31 -10.77 2.13
CA LYS A 25 2.63 -12.08 2.22
C LYS A 25 1.29 -11.99 2.94
N CYS A 26 1.20 -11.16 3.99
CA CYS A 26 -0.08 -10.87 4.66
C CYS A 26 -1.10 -10.23 3.70
N LEU A 27 -0.67 -9.25 2.92
CA LEU A 27 -1.55 -8.60 1.94
C LEU A 27 -2.01 -9.57 0.87
N GLU A 28 -1.11 -10.35 0.31
CA GLU A 28 -1.45 -11.39 -0.67
C GLU A 28 -2.56 -12.30 -0.10
N LYS A 29 -2.36 -12.83 1.11
CA LYS A 29 -3.31 -13.72 1.78
C LYS A 29 -4.69 -13.06 2.00
N LEU A 30 -4.71 -11.77 2.36
CA LEU A 30 -5.96 -11.03 2.60
C LEU A 30 -6.72 -10.75 1.30
N PHE A 31 -6.03 -10.31 0.25
CA PHE A 31 -6.66 -9.98 -1.03
C PHE A 31 -6.99 -11.23 -1.86
N ALA A 32 -6.21 -12.31 -1.80
CA ALA A 32 -6.49 -13.56 -2.52
C ALA A 32 -7.82 -14.19 -2.08
N GLY A 33 -8.16 -14.11 -0.80
CA GLY A 33 -9.42 -14.62 -0.24
C GLY A 33 -10.61 -13.70 -0.38
N SER A 34 -10.46 -12.53 -1.03
CA SER A 34 -11.49 -11.50 -1.11
C SER A 34 -12.09 -11.36 -2.51
N THR A 35 -13.36 -10.94 -2.54
CA THR A 35 -14.01 -10.39 -3.73
C THR A 35 -14.49 -8.97 -3.42
N LEU A 36 -14.59 -8.13 -4.46
CA LEU A 36 -15.09 -6.76 -4.37
C LEU A 36 -16.45 -6.68 -5.03
N SER A 37 -17.41 -6.04 -4.38
CA SER A 37 -18.69 -5.62 -4.96
C SER A 37 -18.85 -4.11 -4.82
N VAL A 38 -19.59 -3.51 -5.77
CA VAL A 38 -19.82 -2.07 -5.79
C VAL A 38 -21.26 -1.73 -6.17
N SER A 39 -21.76 -0.60 -5.66
CA SER A 39 -23.04 -0.02 -6.02
C SER A 39 -22.90 1.47 -6.34
N ARG A 40 -23.62 1.95 -7.36
CA ARG A 40 -23.68 3.39 -7.67
C ARG A 40 -24.47 4.14 -6.61
N THR A 41 -23.99 5.32 -6.25
CA THR A 41 -24.62 6.17 -5.24
C THR A 41 -25.40 7.36 -5.83
N GLY A 42 -25.45 7.49 -7.17
CA GLY A 42 -26.19 8.58 -7.83
C GLY A 42 -26.07 8.60 -9.35
N THR A 43 -26.73 9.58 -9.95
CA THR A 43 -26.63 9.91 -11.38
C THR A 43 -25.69 11.10 -11.57
N PHE A 44 -24.78 11.02 -12.56
CA PHE A 44 -23.82 12.07 -12.88
C PHE A 44 -23.34 11.93 -14.32
N THR A 45 -22.77 13.00 -14.86
CA THR A 45 -22.18 13.00 -16.20
C THR A 45 -20.79 12.35 -16.16
N LYS A 46 -20.62 11.27 -16.95
CA LYS A 46 -19.31 10.59 -17.06
C LYS A 46 -18.27 11.48 -17.73
N ARG A 47 -17.11 11.59 -17.13
CA ARG A 47 -15.94 12.27 -17.69
C ARG A 47 -15.16 11.33 -18.61
N SER A 48 -15.70 11.08 -19.79
CA SER A 48 -15.16 10.07 -20.71
C SER A 48 -13.72 10.34 -21.15
N VAL A 49 -13.30 11.61 -21.26
CA VAL A 49 -11.93 11.99 -21.64
C VAL A 49 -10.94 11.59 -20.53
N GLU A 50 -11.24 11.97 -19.29
CA GLU A 50 -10.41 11.65 -18.13
C GLU A 50 -10.37 10.13 -17.88
N ILE A 51 -11.49 9.44 -17.99
CA ILE A 51 -11.55 7.97 -17.90
C ILE A 51 -10.62 7.33 -18.93
N LYS A 52 -10.75 7.69 -20.22
CA LYS A 52 -9.90 7.15 -21.31
C LYS A 52 -8.42 7.45 -21.07
N ARG A 53 -8.08 8.66 -20.56
CA ARG A 53 -6.70 9.02 -20.20
C ARG A 53 -6.16 8.11 -19.11
N PHE A 54 -6.91 7.90 -18.02
CA PHE A 54 -6.49 7.06 -16.89
C PHE A 54 -6.39 5.59 -17.29
N GLN A 55 -7.31 5.09 -18.11
CA GLN A 55 -7.21 3.74 -18.68
C GLN A 55 -5.94 3.57 -19.53
N LYS A 56 -5.55 4.58 -20.33
CA LYS A 56 -4.31 4.55 -21.10
C LYS A 56 -3.09 4.53 -20.18
N LEU A 57 -3.04 5.39 -19.16
CA LEU A 57 -1.95 5.43 -18.17
C LEU A 57 -1.84 4.11 -17.43
N TYR A 58 -2.97 3.55 -16.97
CA TYR A 58 -3.02 2.23 -16.36
C TYR A 58 -2.43 1.14 -17.27
N LYS A 59 -2.86 1.08 -18.55
CA LYS A 59 -2.38 0.06 -19.51
C LYS A 59 -0.86 0.14 -19.74
N VAL A 60 -0.31 1.36 -19.85
CA VAL A 60 1.13 1.59 -20.01
C VAL A 60 1.89 1.15 -18.76
N THR A 61 1.42 1.54 -17.57
CA THR A 61 2.03 1.17 -16.30
C THR A 61 1.99 -0.35 -16.09
N LEU A 62 0.85 -0.99 -16.38
CA LEU A 62 0.72 -2.45 -16.28
C LEU A 62 1.68 -3.18 -17.22
N LYS A 63 1.87 -2.68 -18.46
CA LYS A 63 2.86 -3.24 -19.40
C LYS A 63 4.28 -3.16 -18.83
N SER A 64 4.63 -2.04 -18.18
CA SER A 64 5.92 -1.88 -17.51
C SER A 64 6.10 -2.86 -16.35
N ILE A 65 5.06 -3.02 -15.50
CA ILE A 65 5.08 -3.99 -14.39
C ILE A 65 5.32 -5.42 -14.90
N LYS A 66 4.57 -5.83 -15.94
CA LYS A 66 4.73 -7.16 -16.54
C LYS A 66 6.12 -7.38 -17.09
N LYS A 67 6.70 -6.37 -17.75
CA LYS A 67 8.06 -6.47 -18.29
C LYS A 67 9.12 -6.57 -17.19
N ASP A 68 8.95 -5.85 -16.07
CA ASP A 68 9.84 -5.99 -14.92
C ASP A 68 9.82 -7.41 -14.36
N ILE A 69 8.65 -8.04 -14.25
CA ILE A 69 8.52 -9.43 -13.78
C ILE A 69 9.16 -10.43 -14.74
N GLU A 70 8.93 -10.25 -16.04
CA GLU A 70 9.54 -11.11 -17.08
C GLU A 70 11.07 -11.03 -16.97
N LEU A 71 11.64 -9.83 -16.97
CA LEU A 71 13.08 -9.62 -16.89
C LEU A 71 13.68 -10.14 -15.57
N ALA A 72 13.00 -9.92 -14.44
CA ALA A 72 13.46 -10.41 -13.14
C ALA A 72 13.47 -11.95 -13.04
N ARG A 73 12.61 -12.64 -13.81
CA ARG A 73 12.60 -14.12 -13.89
C ARG A 73 13.66 -14.66 -14.84
N GLU A 74 13.96 -13.92 -15.90
CA GLU A 74 15.01 -14.27 -16.85
C GLU A 74 16.41 -14.02 -16.26
N ASP A 75 16.54 -12.97 -15.47
CA ASP A 75 17.78 -12.55 -14.81
C ASP A 75 17.47 -12.06 -13.39
N SER A 76 17.87 -12.85 -12.38
CA SER A 76 17.63 -12.54 -10.97
C SER A 76 18.31 -11.24 -10.53
N ALA A 77 19.45 -10.88 -11.16
CA ALA A 77 20.12 -9.61 -10.86
C ALA A 77 19.26 -8.41 -11.26
N PHE A 78 18.41 -8.54 -12.28
CA PHE A 78 17.45 -7.49 -12.64
C PHE A 78 16.41 -7.23 -11.56
N SER A 79 16.06 -8.24 -10.74
CA SER A 79 15.12 -8.08 -9.63
C SER A 79 15.53 -6.97 -8.68
N VAL A 80 16.81 -6.78 -8.49
CA VAL A 80 17.43 -5.74 -7.65
C VAL A 80 17.17 -4.35 -8.19
N ILE A 81 17.31 -4.20 -9.49
CA ILE A 81 17.05 -2.93 -10.19
C ILE A 81 15.55 -2.60 -10.16
N ALA A 82 14.71 -3.63 -10.33
CA ALA A 82 13.26 -3.48 -10.36
C ALA A 82 12.65 -3.21 -8.97
N ALA A 83 13.14 -3.87 -7.93
CA ALA A 83 12.53 -3.90 -6.60
C ALA A 83 12.21 -2.53 -5.98
N PRO A 84 13.08 -1.50 -6.04
CA PRO A 84 12.78 -0.18 -5.49
C PRO A 84 11.61 0.51 -6.18
N TRP A 85 11.47 0.35 -7.49
CA TRP A 85 10.45 1.02 -8.30
C TRP A 85 9.16 0.21 -8.44
N PHE A 86 9.20 -1.08 -8.13
CA PHE A 86 8.09 -1.99 -8.32
C PHE A 86 6.85 -1.58 -7.51
N PRO A 87 6.94 -1.29 -6.20
CA PRO A 87 5.81 -0.79 -5.41
C PRO A 87 5.23 0.52 -5.94
N VAL A 88 6.09 1.37 -6.49
CA VAL A 88 5.70 2.66 -7.07
C VAL A 88 4.81 2.46 -8.29
N LYS A 89 5.24 1.61 -9.22
CA LYS A 89 4.49 1.28 -10.44
C LYS A 89 3.15 0.62 -10.09
N CYS A 90 3.16 -0.37 -9.20
CA CYS A 90 1.94 -1.05 -8.73
C CYS A 90 0.95 -0.06 -8.12
N TYR A 91 1.42 0.83 -7.25
CA TYR A 91 0.57 1.86 -6.66
C TYR A 91 -0.04 2.79 -7.72
N TYR A 92 0.72 3.28 -8.70
CA TYR A 92 0.16 4.15 -9.73
C TYR A 92 -0.87 3.42 -10.60
N ALA A 93 -0.66 2.14 -10.92
CA ALA A 93 -1.67 1.34 -11.61
C ALA A 93 -2.98 1.25 -10.82
N LEU A 94 -2.90 0.99 -9.50
CA LEU A 94 -4.08 0.99 -8.62
C LEU A 94 -4.71 2.38 -8.52
N TYR A 95 -3.92 3.43 -8.36
CA TYR A 95 -4.40 4.81 -8.30
C TYR A 95 -5.25 5.21 -9.51
N TYR A 96 -4.82 4.81 -10.72
CA TYR A 96 -5.61 5.07 -11.92
C TYR A 96 -6.94 4.30 -11.91
N LEU A 97 -6.94 3.04 -11.49
CA LEU A 97 -8.17 2.25 -11.38
C LEU A 97 -9.10 2.78 -10.30
N GLU A 98 -8.59 3.08 -9.12
CA GLU A 98 -9.37 3.63 -8.01
C GLU A 98 -9.98 4.99 -8.38
N SER A 99 -9.25 5.84 -9.12
CA SER A 99 -9.77 7.12 -9.60
C SER A 99 -10.91 6.95 -10.60
N VAL A 100 -10.80 5.98 -11.51
CA VAL A 100 -11.87 5.64 -12.45
C VAL A 100 -13.06 5.05 -11.71
N LEU A 101 -12.83 4.09 -10.81
CA LEU A 101 -13.91 3.44 -10.05
C LEU A 101 -14.70 4.46 -9.21
N THR A 102 -14.03 5.29 -8.42
CA THR A 102 -14.71 6.29 -7.59
C THR A 102 -15.54 7.26 -8.43
N HIS A 103 -15.04 7.66 -9.59
CA HIS A 103 -15.81 8.48 -10.53
C HIS A 103 -17.04 7.73 -11.07
N LEU A 104 -16.91 6.45 -11.41
CA LEU A 104 -18.02 5.64 -11.94
C LEU A 104 -19.09 5.32 -10.89
N LEU A 105 -18.76 5.44 -9.60
CA LEU A 105 -19.71 5.19 -8.51
C LEU A 105 -20.52 6.44 -8.12
N ASP A 106 -19.89 7.62 -8.06
CA ASP A 106 -20.54 8.82 -7.53
C ASP A 106 -20.16 10.15 -8.22
N GLY A 107 -19.51 10.09 -9.38
CA GLY A 107 -19.10 11.29 -10.12
C GLY A 107 -17.90 12.03 -9.55
N SER A 108 -17.19 11.47 -8.54
CA SER A 108 -16.03 12.08 -7.91
C SER A 108 -14.97 12.47 -8.95
N VAL A 109 -14.41 13.65 -8.80
CA VAL A 109 -13.27 14.16 -9.60
C VAL A 109 -11.94 14.00 -8.85
N GLN A 110 -11.96 13.40 -7.67
CA GLN A 110 -10.75 13.09 -6.92
C GLN A 110 -9.88 12.14 -7.74
N GLY A 111 -8.58 12.41 -7.78
CA GLY A 111 -7.67 11.64 -8.63
C GLY A 111 -7.54 12.14 -10.07
N PHE A 112 -8.52 12.80 -10.67
CA PHE A 112 -8.45 13.38 -12.02
C PHE A 112 -7.75 14.75 -12.05
N GLY A 113 -6.66 14.89 -11.29
CA GLY A 113 -5.92 16.15 -11.16
C GLY A 113 -6.38 17.03 -9.99
N LYS A 114 -7.41 16.61 -9.25
CA LYS A 114 -7.87 17.29 -8.03
C LYS A 114 -7.70 16.40 -6.80
N GLY A 115 -7.36 17.01 -5.67
CA GLY A 115 -7.26 16.32 -4.37
C GLY A 115 -6.11 15.31 -4.23
N GLY A 116 -5.39 15.01 -5.30
CA GLY A 116 -4.24 14.12 -5.28
C GLY A 116 -4.50 12.74 -4.67
N HIS A 117 -3.44 12.07 -4.26
CA HIS A 117 -3.48 10.72 -3.71
C HIS A 117 -4.26 10.62 -2.39
N ALA A 118 -4.10 11.60 -1.50
CA ALA A 118 -4.83 11.65 -0.23
C ALA A 118 -6.33 11.84 -0.44
N GLY A 119 -6.73 12.61 -1.45
CA GLY A 119 -8.13 12.82 -1.81
C GLY A 119 -8.82 11.51 -2.25
N ILE A 120 -8.14 10.69 -3.07
CA ILE A 120 -8.65 9.36 -3.46
C ILE A 120 -8.81 8.45 -2.24
N ARG A 121 -7.85 8.42 -1.32
CA ARG A 121 -7.96 7.60 -0.10
C ARG A 121 -9.18 7.98 0.73
N LYS A 122 -9.36 9.29 1.00
CA LYS A 122 -10.55 9.79 1.72
C LYS A 122 -11.85 9.43 1.01
N LYS A 123 -11.85 9.48 -0.34
CA LYS A 123 -13.03 9.13 -1.13
C LYS A 123 -13.37 7.64 -1.03
N ILE A 124 -12.37 6.76 -1.09
CA ILE A 124 -12.56 5.33 -0.90
C ILE A 124 -13.11 5.04 0.50
N TYR A 125 -12.59 5.69 1.55
CA TYR A 125 -13.16 5.54 2.91
C TYR A 125 -14.64 5.90 2.93
N SER A 126 -15.03 7.03 2.34
CA SER A 126 -16.43 7.42 2.24
C SER A 126 -17.30 6.39 1.51
N LEU A 127 -16.81 5.80 0.43
CA LEU A 127 -17.55 4.80 -0.34
C LEU A 127 -17.63 3.46 0.40
N VAL A 128 -16.64 3.11 1.21
CA VAL A 128 -16.71 1.94 2.09
C VAL A 128 -17.65 2.18 3.26
N ASP A 129 -17.59 3.35 3.92
CA ASP A 129 -18.48 3.73 5.01
C ASP A 129 -19.96 3.71 4.59
N THR A 130 -20.25 4.09 3.35
CA THR A 130 -21.62 4.07 2.79
C THR A 130 -22.05 2.71 2.21
N GLY A 131 -21.17 1.72 2.20
CA GLY A 131 -21.42 0.42 1.59
C GLY A 131 -21.44 0.43 0.06
N ALA A 132 -21.03 1.53 -0.58
CA ALA A 132 -20.89 1.60 -2.04
C ALA A 132 -19.71 0.79 -2.57
N ILE A 133 -18.73 0.51 -1.73
CA ILE A 133 -17.62 -0.43 -1.96
C ILE A 133 -17.61 -1.43 -0.81
N VAL A 134 -17.72 -2.72 -1.12
CA VAL A 134 -17.73 -3.80 -0.13
C VAL A 134 -16.81 -4.93 -0.55
N PHE A 135 -15.84 -5.28 0.31
CA PHE A 135 -15.04 -6.48 0.19
C PHE A 135 -15.71 -7.63 0.94
N SER A 136 -15.64 -8.86 0.39
CA SER A 136 -16.17 -10.05 1.08
C SER A 136 -15.40 -10.41 2.35
N VAL A 137 -14.14 -10.01 2.45
CA VAL A 137 -13.34 -10.09 3.67
C VAL A 137 -13.58 -8.83 4.51
N SER A 138 -14.28 -8.98 5.64
CA SER A 138 -14.70 -7.88 6.51
C SER A 138 -13.58 -6.95 6.97
N ASP A 139 -12.39 -7.51 7.20
CA ASP A 139 -11.22 -6.73 7.62
C ASP A 139 -10.77 -5.70 6.58
N LEU A 140 -11.02 -5.96 5.28
CA LEU A 140 -10.73 -5.02 4.21
C LEU A 140 -11.72 -3.85 4.13
N ASN A 141 -12.93 -4.00 4.71
CA ASN A 141 -13.92 -2.92 4.82
C ASN A 141 -13.70 -2.06 6.06
N ARG A 142 -12.85 -2.52 6.98
CA ARG A 142 -12.69 -1.83 8.25
C ARG A 142 -11.83 -0.58 8.07
N ILE A 143 -12.38 0.55 8.50
CA ILE A 143 -11.65 1.81 8.63
C ILE A 143 -11.22 1.91 10.09
N TYR A 144 -9.91 1.85 10.29
CA TYR A 144 -9.29 1.85 11.61
C TYR A 144 -8.95 3.26 12.04
N ASP A 145 -9.38 3.66 13.23
CA ASP A 145 -8.81 4.80 13.93
C ASP A 145 -7.44 4.44 14.48
N LEU A 146 -6.47 5.35 14.43
CA LEU A 146 -5.12 5.05 14.91
C LEU A 146 -5.07 4.71 16.41
N THR A 147 -6.04 5.19 17.21
CA THR A 147 -6.20 4.83 18.62
C THR A 147 -6.54 3.35 18.79
N GLN A 148 -7.43 2.81 17.97
CA GLN A 148 -7.80 1.39 17.98
C GLN A 148 -6.60 0.50 17.63
N ILE A 149 -5.81 0.91 16.62
CA ILE A 149 -4.63 0.15 16.19
C ILE A 149 -3.59 0.05 17.30
N ARG A 150 -3.42 1.08 18.13
CA ARG A 150 -2.48 1.05 19.27
C ARG A 150 -2.82 -0.06 20.26
N ALA A 151 -4.10 -0.34 20.44
CA ALA A 151 -4.58 -1.37 21.38
C ALA A 151 -4.47 -2.81 20.83
N LEU A 152 -4.20 -2.99 19.53
CA LEU A 152 -4.05 -4.32 18.94
C LEU A 152 -2.83 -5.04 19.55
N PRO A 153 -2.86 -6.38 19.66
CA PRO A 153 -1.70 -7.17 20.07
C PRO A 153 -0.49 -6.87 19.17
N ALA A 154 0.70 -6.79 19.77
CA ALA A 154 1.94 -6.66 19.02
C ALA A 154 2.35 -8.04 18.52
N ILE A 155 2.44 -8.20 17.22
CA ILE A 155 3.11 -9.33 16.60
C ILE A 155 4.41 -8.78 16.03
N ASN A 156 5.53 -9.35 16.43
CA ASN A 156 6.82 -9.00 15.87
C ASN A 156 7.14 -9.95 14.70
N PRO A 157 6.95 -9.51 13.44
CA PRO A 157 7.16 -10.36 12.28
C PRO A 157 8.62 -10.80 12.09
N GLY A 158 9.56 -10.13 12.77
CA GLY A 158 11.00 -10.40 12.61
C GLY A 158 11.57 -11.42 13.58
N GLN A 159 10.92 -11.69 14.70
CA GLN A 159 11.57 -12.44 15.76
C GLN A 159 11.27 -13.93 15.83
N ASN A 160 10.15 -14.44 15.30
CA ASN A 160 9.82 -15.87 15.57
C ASN A 160 8.90 -16.56 14.58
N ALA A 161 8.45 -15.96 13.53
CA ALA A 161 7.36 -16.65 12.89
C ALA A 161 7.76 -17.12 11.52
N ARG A 162 7.87 -18.41 11.40
CA ARG A 162 7.53 -19.02 10.12
C ARG A 162 6.17 -18.45 9.75
N PHE A 163 6.12 -17.62 8.71
CA PHE A 163 4.91 -16.94 8.23
C PHE A 163 3.73 -17.92 8.04
N ASP A 164 4.01 -19.18 7.74
CA ASP A 164 3.03 -20.24 7.54
C ASP A 164 2.12 -20.49 8.75
N TYR A 165 2.56 -20.16 9.96
CA TYR A 165 1.74 -20.26 11.18
C TYR A 165 0.89 -19.03 11.50
N TRP A 166 1.03 -17.93 10.73
CA TRP A 166 0.26 -16.73 11.00
C TRP A 166 -1.21 -16.90 10.65
N GLN A 167 -2.05 -16.66 11.63
CA GLN A 167 -3.49 -16.61 11.42
C GLN A 167 -3.87 -15.33 10.66
N LYS A 168 -5.08 -15.31 10.10
CA LYS A 168 -5.60 -14.13 9.39
C LYS A 168 -5.56 -12.87 10.28
N THR A 169 -5.94 -13.01 11.57
CA THR A 169 -5.91 -11.93 12.56
C THR A 169 -4.49 -11.37 12.75
N ASP A 170 -3.48 -12.23 12.75
CA ASP A 170 -2.07 -11.82 12.87
C ASP A 170 -1.65 -10.98 11.66
N CYS A 171 -2.06 -11.39 10.47
CA CYS A 171 -1.83 -10.65 9.24
C CYS A 171 -2.48 -9.26 9.30
N VAL A 172 -3.76 -9.18 9.69
CA VAL A 172 -4.49 -7.91 9.82
C VAL A 172 -3.79 -6.99 10.82
N ASN A 173 -3.54 -7.47 12.03
CA ASN A 173 -2.91 -6.67 13.09
C ASN A 173 -1.53 -6.17 12.69
N SER A 174 -0.72 -7.03 12.07
CA SER A 174 0.63 -6.67 11.63
C SER A 174 0.62 -5.60 10.56
N VAL A 175 -0.23 -5.75 9.53
CA VAL A 175 -0.34 -4.78 8.43
C VAL A 175 -0.83 -3.43 8.94
N VAL A 176 -1.92 -3.37 9.71
CA VAL A 176 -2.47 -2.08 10.16
C VAL A 176 -1.54 -1.35 11.12
N LYS A 177 -0.82 -2.07 12.01
CA LYS A 177 0.22 -1.48 12.85
C LYS A 177 1.35 -0.88 12.03
N LYS A 178 1.81 -1.59 11.01
CA LYS A 178 2.86 -1.08 10.13
C LYS A 178 2.41 0.15 9.35
N LEU A 179 1.17 0.17 8.89
CA LEU A 179 0.57 1.35 8.24
C LEU A 179 0.50 2.54 9.19
N MET A 180 0.12 2.31 10.45
CA MET A 180 0.13 3.36 11.47
C MET A 180 1.54 3.93 11.66
N ASP A 181 2.56 3.08 11.74
CA ASP A 181 3.95 3.51 11.88
C ASP A 181 4.40 4.39 10.71
N TYR A 182 4.08 4.00 9.48
CA TYR A 182 4.38 4.80 8.29
C TYR A 182 3.69 6.17 8.34
N LYS A 183 2.41 6.18 8.66
CA LYS A 183 1.61 7.40 8.74
C LYS A 183 2.11 8.34 9.83
N LEU A 184 2.43 7.81 11.01
CA LEU A 184 2.99 8.59 12.11
C LEU A 184 4.39 9.13 11.81
N HIS A 185 5.23 8.32 11.17
CA HIS A 185 6.56 8.74 10.76
C HIS A 185 6.50 9.87 9.73
N ASP A 186 5.64 9.75 8.72
CA ASP A 186 5.42 10.78 7.71
C ASP A 186 4.91 12.09 8.32
N ALA A 187 3.91 11.99 9.20
CA ALA A 187 3.38 13.14 9.91
C ALA A 187 4.44 13.81 10.80
N LYS A 188 5.28 13.02 11.48
CA LYS A 188 6.38 13.54 12.31
C LYS A 188 7.36 14.38 11.50
N ILE A 189 7.74 13.90 10.31
CA ILE A 189 8.67 14.63 9.44
C ILE A 189 7.98 15.87 8.84
N GLY A 190 6.81 15.68 8.22
CA GLY A 190 6.11 16.77 7.53
C GLY A 190 5.72 17.92 8.46
N ARG A 191 5.35 17.62 9.71
CA ARG A 191 5.00 18.61 10.74
C ARG A 191 6.16 19.01 11.63
N LYS A 192 7.37 18.46 11.41
CA LYS A 192 8.58 18.73 12.18
C LYS A 192 8.39 18.52 13.69
N TRP A 193 7.67 17.47 14.10
CA TRP A 193 7.40 17.23 15.51
C TRP A 193 8.64 16.88 16.30
N ASN A 194 8.89 17.66 17.35
CA ASN A 194 9.83 17.32 18.41
C ASN A 194 9.06 16.80 19.64
N LEU A 195 8.94 15.48 19.76
CA LEU A 195 8.15 14.82 20.80
C LEU A 195 8.72 14.99 22.22
N ARG A 196 9.88 15.68 22.38
CA ARG A 196 10.36 16.12 23.70
C ARG A 196 9.53 17.26 24.28
N THR A 197 8.87 18.06 23.42
CA THR A 197 8.02 19.19 23.82
C THR A 197 6.57 18.73 24.10
N LYS A 198 5.92 19.33 25.12
CA LYS A 198 4.52 19.07 25.47
C LYS A 198 3.60 19.37 24.28
N LYS A 199 3.80 20.54 23.65
CA LYS A 199 3.02 21.00 22.49
C LYS A 199 2.95 19.94 21.37
N HIS A 200 4.10 19.43 20.93
CA HIS A 200 4.13 18.45 19.82
C HIS A 200 3.58 17.08 20.22
N ARG A 201 3.65 16.71 21.51
CA ARG A 201 2.97 15.49 21.98
C ARG A 201 1.44 15.63 21.95
N GLU A 202 0.91 16.80 22.25
CA GLU A 202 -0.53 17.10 22.16
C GLU A 202 -0.99 17.12 20.70
N GLU A 203 -0.23 17.78 19.81
CA GLU A 203 -0.50 17.77 18.37
C GLU A 203 -0.51 16.34 17.81
N GLN A 204 0.41 15.47 18.24
CA GLN A 204 0.41 14.06 17.83
C GLN A 204 -0.83 13.32 18.36
N LYS A 205 -1.26 13.58 19.59
CA LYS A 205 -2.50 12.97 20.15
C LYS A 205 -3.72 13.36 19.32
N LEU A 206 -3.85 14.65 18.99
CA LEU A 206 -4.94 15.14 18.12
C LEU A 206 -4.90 14.50 16.74
N PHE A 207 -3.72 14.40 16.14
CA PHE A 207 -3.53 13.71 14.86
C PHE A 207 -3.98 12.25 14.93
N VAL A 208 -3.54 11.53 15.96
CA VAL A 208 -3.92 10.11 16.16
C VAL A 208 -5.43 9.95 16.32
N GLY A 209 -6.10 10.87 17.01
CA GLY A 209 -7.56 10.85 17.18
C GLY A 209 -8.37 11.19 15.93
N ALA A 210 -7.75 11.91 14.98
CA ALA A 210 -8.44 12.39 13.77
C ALA A 210 -8.19 11.52 12.52
N GLU A 211 -7.10 10.75 12.52
CA GLU A 211 -6.65 10.04 11.33
C GLU A 211 -7.12 8.59 11.30
N ARG A 212 -7.44 8.16 10.08
CA ARG A 212 -7.95 6.83 9.78
C ARG A 212 -7.07 6.14 8.75
N LEU A 213 -7.18 4.82 8.66
CA LEU A 213 -6.55 4.03 7.62
C LEU A 213 -7.33 2.74 7.34
N MET A 214 -7.08 2.16 6.15
CA MET A 214 -7.56 0.85 5.72
C MET A 214 -6.36 -0.02 5.32
N ILE A 215 -6.56 -1.33 5.29
CA ILE A 215 -5.51 -2.27 4.82
C ILE A 215 -5.07 -1.94 3.38
N ALA A 216 -5.99 -1.55 2.50
CA ALA A 216 -5.68 -1.16 1.13
C ALA A 216 -4.74 0.06 1.01
N ASP A 217 -4.59 0.86 2.07
CA ASP A 217 -3.62 1.97 2.10
C ASP A 217 -2.17 1.50 2.08
N PHE A 218 -1.92 0.20 2.25
CA PHE A 218 -0.58 -0.34 2.20
C PHE A 218 0.15 0.03 0.91
N PHE A 219 -0.51 -0.10 -0.24
CA PHE A 219 0.10 0.25 -1.52
C PHE A 219 0.50 1.72 -1.59
N PHE A 220 -0.31 2.62 -1.01
CA PHE A 220 -0.01 4.04 -0.93
C PHE A 220 1.19 4.34 -0.03
N TRP A 221 1.18 3.84 1.21
CA TRP A 221 2.22 4.12 2.19
C TRP A 221 3.53 3.42 1.84
N TYR A 222 3.45 2.22 1.29
CA TYR A 222 4.62 1.46 0.87
C TYR A 222 5.34 2.11 -0.31
N ARG A 223 4.60 2.72 -1.25
CA ARG A 223 5.17 3.55 -2.31
C ARG A 223 6.00 4.71 -1.74
N ILE A 224 5.47 5.43 -0.73
CA ILE A 224 6.19 6.55 -0.10
C ILE A 224 7.49 6.06 0.51
N LYS A 225 7.46 4.90 1.17
CA LYS A 225 8.66 4.27 1.72
C LYS A 225 9.67 3.94 0.62
N ALA A 226 9.25 3.27 -0.43
CA ALA A 226 10.11 2.86 -1.54
C ALA A 226 10.74 4.05 -2.29
N ASN A 227 10.00 5.15 -2.48
CA ASN A 227 10.48 6.31 -3.22
C ASN A 227 11.45 7.21 -2.45
N TYR A 228 11.32 7.29 -1.11
CA TYR A 228 11.91 8.42 -0.40
C TYR A 228 12.76 8.04 0.81
N ARG A 229 12.77 6.77 1.27
CA ARG A 229 13.22 6.55 2.63
C ARG A 229 14.07 5.34 2.93
N ASP A 230 13.94 4.24 2.21
CA ASP A 230 14.58 3.00 2.63
C ASP A 230 14.91 2.09 1.44
N LEU A 231 15.86 2.50 0.62
CA LEU A 231 16.53 1.59 -0.31
C LEU A 231 17.53 0.69 0.43
N ASP A 232 17.92 1.10 1.65
CA ASP A 232 18.92 0.41 2.47
C ASP A 232 18.56 -1.06 2.80
N TYR A 233 17.26 -1.42 2.75
CA TYR A 233 16.87 -2.81 3.00
C TYR A 233 17.00 -3.74 1.77
N ILE A 234 17.30 -3.19 0.59
CA ILE A 234 17.59 -3.95 -0.64
C ILE A 234 19.10 -3.88 -0.94
N ASP A 235 19.90 -3.40 -0.01
CA ASP A 235 21.33 -3.32 -0.17
C ASP A 235 21.96 -4.71 -0.03
N PHE A 236 22.64 -5.17 -1.08
CA PHE A 236 23.29 -6.48 -1.17
C PHE A 236 24.47 -6.64 -0.22
N GLU A 237 25.10 -5.54 0.18
CA GLU A 237 26.14 -5.54 1.22
C GLU A 237 25.59 -6.10 2.55
N ASN A 238 24.27 -6.12 2.70
CA ASN A 238 23.56 -6.63 3.87
C ASN A 238 23.18 -8.11 3.81
N GLY A 239 23.75 -8.89 2.89
CA GLY A 239 23.56 -10.34 2.79
C GLY A 239 22.17 -10.79 2.33
N ILE A 240 21.41 -9.90 1.66
CA ILE A 240 20.18 -10.24 0.96
C ILE A 240 20.58 -10.80 -0.41
N THR A 241 19.99 -11.93 -0.79
CA THR A 241 20.29 -12.57 -2.06
C THR A 241 19.34 -12.08 -3.16
N GLU A 242 19.77 -12.16 -4.42
CA GLU A 242 18.93 -11.88 -5.59
C GLU A 242 17.64 -12.72 -5.57
N SER A 243 17.72 -13.99 -5.15
CA SER A 243 16.56 -14.86 -5.02
C SER A 243 15.56 -14.37 -3.98
N GLU A 244 16.02 -13.83 -2.84
CA GLU A 244 15.14 -13.21 -1.83
C GLU A 244 14.48 -11.94 -2.39
N VAL A 245 15.19 -11.15 -3.20
CA VAL A 245 14.65 -9.96 -3.86
C VAL A 245 13.63 -10.35 -4.95
N LEU A 246 13.88 -11.39 -5.71
CA LEU A 246 12.92 -11.92 -6.67
C LEU A 246 11.63 -12.40 -5.97
N GLU A 247 11.75 -13.14 -4.85
CA GLU A 247 10.61 -13.54 -4.03
C GLU A 247 9.80 -12.32 -3.57
N TYR A 248 10.47 -11.25 -3.16
CA TYR A 248 9.81 -10.00 -2.77
C TYR A 248 9.02 -9.39 -3.93
N VAL A 249 9.61 -9.24 -5.11
CA VAL A 249 8.96 -8.68 -6.31
C VAL A 249 7.76 -9.54 -6.72
N GLU A 250 7.92 -10.85 -6.75
CA GLU A 250 6.85 -11.78 -7.12
C GLU A 250 5.70 -11.78 -6.12
N THR A 251 5.99 -11.78 -4.82
CA THR A 251 4.95 -11.74 -3.77
C THR A 251 4.19 -10.42 -3.80
N TYR A 252 4.92 -9.31 -4.00
CA TYR A 252 4.27 -8.01 -4.16
C TYR A 252 3.36 -7.98 -5.40
N ASN A 253 3.83 -8.56 -6.51
CA ASN A 253 3.03 -8.68 -7.72
C ASN A 253 1.75 -9.48 -7.49
N LYS A 254 1.80 -10.60 -6.76
CA LYS A 254 0.60 -11.38 -6.44
C LYS A 254 -0.41 -10.57 -5.62
N ALA A 255 0.02 -9.89 -4.56
CA ALA A 255 -0.85 -9.02 -3.77
C ALA A 255 -1.49 -7.91 -4.63
N PHE A 256 -0.69 -7.26 -5.48
CA PHE A 256 -1.15 -6.25 -6.43
C PHE A 256 -2.18 -6.82 -7.43
N GLU A 257 -1.89 -7.96 -8.06
CA GLU A 257 -2.76 -8.59 -9.06
C GLU A 257 -4.12 -8.99 -8.46
N HIS A 258 -4.14 -9.54 -7.25
CA HIS A 258 -5.40 -9.87 -6.57
C HIS A 258 -6.29 -8.63 -6.40
N TYR A 259 -5.74 -7.51 -5.93
CA TYR A 259 -6.53 -6.30 -5.76
C TYR A 259 -6.89 -5.66 -7.11
N ARG A 260 -5.95 -5.59 -8.05
CA ARG A 260 -6.14 -5.05 -9.41
C ARG A 260 -7.27 -5.75 -10.16
N ILE A 261 -7.30 -7.08 -10.15
CA ILE A 261 -8.31 -7.88 -10.85
C ILE A 261 -9.70 -7.58 -10.28
N GLN A 262 -9.82 -7.44 -8.97
CA GLN A 262 -11.09 -7.09 -8.32
C GLN A 262 -11.60 -5.72 -8.80
N LEU A 263 -10.73 -4.70 -8.85
CA LEU A 263 -11.09 -3.37 -9.35
C LEU A 263 -11.54 -3.41 -10.82
N ILE A 264 -10.82 -4.11 -11.68
CA ILE A 264 -11.15 -4.24 -13.12
C ILE A 264 -12.50 -4.91 -13.32
N ARG A 265 -12.80 -5.98 -12.56
CA ARG A 265 -14.09 -6.69 -12.63
C ARG A 265 -15.26 -5.76 -12.30
N GLN A 266 -15.07 -4.77 -11.43
CA GLN A 266 -16.12 -3.81 -11.09
C GLN A 266 -16.17 -2.62 -12.05
N ILE A 267 -15.06 -2.20 -12.63
CA ILE A 267 -15.00 -1.08 -13.56
C ILE A 267 -15.63 -1.44 -14.91
N ASN A 268 -15.32 -2.60 -15.47
CA ASN A 268 -15.76 -2.99 -16.82
C ASN A 268 -17.28 -2.92 -17.03
N PRO A 269 -18.15 -3.41 -16.12
CA PRO A 269 -19.61 -3.32 -16.29
C PRO A 269 -20.15 -1.88 -16.15
N LEU A 270 -19.38 -0.96 -15.58
CA LEU A 270 -19.78 0.42 -15.32
C LEU A 270 -19.40 1.38 -16.48
N LEU A 271 -18.48 0.97 -17.34
CA LEU A 271 -18.03 1.75 -18.49
C LEU A 271 -19.10 1.77 -19.59
#